data_41e306f49b945de9f4b2057409106c35
#
_entry.id   41e306f49b945de9f4b2057409106c35
#
_cell.length_a   1.000
_cell.length_b   1.000
_cell.length_c   1.000
_cell.angle_alpha   90.00
_cell.angle_beta   90.00
_cell.angle_gamma   90.00
#
_symmetry.space_group_name_H-M   'P 1'
#
loop_
_entity.id
_entity.type
_entity.pdbx_description
1 polymer ?
#
loop_
_entity_poly.entity_id
_entity_poly.type
_entity_poly.pdbx_seq_one_letter_code
_entity_poly.pdbx_strand_id
1 'polypeptide(L)'
;SETLANVSNLEARLIEQEVFAMCWSATASVAMVALGGAAVAVTAMRGEPKAIWITLGFFTVMEGLQAVGYAVVDECSNPANQSITLLSYLHIAFQPLFINAFAMAIAPSPVPKWQARRVYGLAALATGFMLLKLVPLQALGNCTPGSPLCGLQTCLFSGDWHIGWILPLNGFMEGFSSTFGIHIWFPAYFLAVFALPLWYGAWRFALFHLLIGPFLAFALTTNPNEQPAIWCLFSIGIILVSLSSFIRVRVMGAHQPA
;
A
#
# COMPACT_ATOMS: atom_id res chain seq x y z
N SER A 1 -47.02 3.06 -20.28
CA SER A 1 -45.67 2.72 -20.86
C SER A 1 -44.58 3.77 -20.55
N GLU A 2 -44.98 5.05 -20.41
CA GLU A 2 -44.05 6.15 -20.08
C GLU A 2 -43.47 6.09 -18.65
N THR A 3 -44.27 5.60 -17.69
CA THR A 3 -43.83 5.46 -16.29
C THR A 3 -42.71 4.40 -16.11
N LEU A 4 -42.78 3.30 -16.85
CA LEU A 4 -41.75 2.25 -16.79
C LEU A 4 -40.39 2.68 -17.45
N ALA A 5 -40.50 3.47 -18.52
CA ALA A 5 -39.31 4.04 -19.17
C ALA A 5 -38.62 5.10 -18.29
N ASN A 6 -39.39 5.87 -17.52
CA ASN A 6 -38.83 6.84 -16.57
C ASN A 6 -38.17 6.18 -15.36
N VAL A 7 -38.72 5.07 -14.86
CA VAL A 7 -38.09 4.32 -13.74
C VAL A 7 -36.78 3.68 -14.19
N SER A 8 -36.75 3.04 -15.38
CA SER A 8 -35.51 2.44 -15.89
C SER A 8 -34.42 3.47 -16.20
N ASN A 9 -34.78 4.67 -16.66
CA ASN A 9 -33.81 5.76 -16.85
C ASN A 9 -33.35 6.38 -15.52
N LEU A 10 -34.17 6.38 -14.48
CA LEU A 10 -33.77 6.84 -13.16
C LEU A 10 -32.84 5.84 -12.49
N GLU A 11 -33.13 4.54 -12.58
CA GLU A 11 -32.26 3.48 -12.09
C GLU A 11 -30.91 3.45 -12.84
N ALA A 12 -30.90 3.60 -14.17
CA ALA A 12 -29.68 3.71 -14.94
C ALA A 12 -28.83 4.93 -14.54
N ARG A 13 -29.48 6.08 -14.28
CA ARG A 13 -28.79 7.31 -13.80
C ARG A 13 -28.28 7.17 -12.36
N LEU A 14 -28.99 6.46 -11.49
CA LEU A 14 -28.57 6.19 -10.13
C LEU A 14 -27.37 5.22 -10.12
N ILE A 15 -27.40 4.19 -10.98
CA ILE A 15 -26.27 3.27 -11.17
C ILE A 15 -25.05 4.00 -11.77
N GLU A 16 -25.24 4.88 -12.76
CA GLU A 16 -24.16 5.73 -13.28
C GLU A 16 -23.63 6.72 -12.21
N GLN A 17 -24.47 7.26 -11.33
CA GLN A 17 -24.05 8.15 -10.26
C GLN A 17 -23.29 7.42 -9.14
N GLU A 18 -23.65 6.18 -8.79
CA GLU A 18 -22.93 5.37 -7.82
C GLU A 18 -21.55 4.93 -8.36
N VAL A 19 -21.42 4.61 -9.64
CA VAL A 19 -20.13 4.31 -10.30
C VAL A 19 -19.21 5.53 -10.37
N PHE A 20 -19.75 6.75 -10.28
CA PHE A 20 -18.96 8.00 -10.28
C PHE A 20 -18.52 8.47 -8.88
N ALA A 21 -18.95 7.80 -7.80
CA ALA A 21 -18.71 8.25 -6.43
C ALA A 21 -17.31 7.92 -5.90
N MET A 22 -16.57 6.98 -6.48
CA MET A 22 -15.18 6.73 -6.10
C MET A 22 -14.24 7.76 -6.74
N CYS A 23 -13.50 8.51 -5.94
CA CYS A 23 -12.53 9.49 -6.40
C CYS A 23 -11.36 8.85 -7.18
N TRP A 24 -11.05 7.59 -6.91
CA TRP A 24 -10.07 6.78 -7.62
C TRP A 24 -10.78 5.70 -8.46
N SER A 25 -10.31 5.43 -9.66
CA SER A 25 -11.00 4.56 -10.62
C SER A 25 -10.05 3.55 -11.27
N ALA A 26 -10.63 2.53 -11.92
CA ALA A 26 -9.88 1.59 -12.74
C ALA A 26 -8.98 2.30 -13.77
N THR A 27 -9.49 3.37 -14.40
CA THR A 27 -8.73 4.19 -15.37
C THR A 27 -7.52 4.86 -14.72
N ALA A 28 -7.67 5.38 -13.48
CA ALA A 28 -6.56 5.96 -12.73
C ALA A 28 -5.48 4.91 -12.42
N SER A 29 -5.88 3.73 -11.93
CA SER A 29 -4.93 2.63 -11.68
C SER A 29 -4.23 2.15 -12.96
N VAL A 30 -4.91 2.04 -14.09
CA VAL A 30 -4.29 1.72 -15.39
C VAL A 30 -3.29 2.79 -15.82
N ALA A 31 -3.63 4.08 -15.65
CA ALA A 31 -2.69 5.16 -15.92
C ALA A 31 -1.45 5.08 -15.01
N MET A 32 -1.63 4.72 -13.74
CA MET A 32 -0.52 4.52 -12.80
C MET A 32 0.36 3.32 -13.17
N VAL A 33 -0.21 2.23 -13.69
CA VAL A 33 0.57 1.11 -14.24
C VAL A 33 1.46 1.58 -15.40
N ALA A 34 0.90 2.36 -16.33
CA ALA A 34 1.66 2.89 -17.46
C ALA A 34 2.78 3.84 -17.01
N LEU A 35 2.49 4.77 -16.09
CA LEU A 35 3.47 5.72 -15.54
C LEU A 35 4.56 4.99 -14.73
N GLY A 36 4.17 4.02 -13.91
CA GLY A 36 5.10 3.20 -13.13
C GLY A 36 6.02 2.38 -14.03
N GLY A 37 5.47 1.72 -15.06
CA GLY A 37 6.24 0.98 -16.06
C GLY A 37 7.23 1.88 -16.81
N ALA A 38 6.81 3.06 -17.23
CA ALA A 38 7.68 4.06 -17.84
C ALA A 38 8.80 4.51 -16.88
N ALA A 39 8.48 4.75 -15.60
CA ALA A 39 9.46 5.11 -14.58
C ALA A 39 10.50 4.02 -14.34
N VAL A 40 10.08 2.74 -14.31
CA VAL A 40 10.97 1.58 -14.23
C VAL A 40 11.94 1.57 -15.42
N ALA A 41 11.42 1.70 -16.65
CA ALA A 41 12.24 1.71 -17.86
C ALA A 41 13.26 2.86 -17.87
N VAL A 42 12.80 4.08 -17.55
CA VAL A 42 13.66 5.28 -17.53
C VAL A 42 14.75 5.15 -16.47
N THR A 43 14.42 4.72 -15.25
CA THR A 43 15.42 4.59 -14.16
C THR A 43 16.41 3.46 -14.42
N ALA A 44 15.97 2.34 -15.01
CA ALA A 44 16.85 1.24 -15.43
C ALA A 44 17.80 1.70 -16.55
N MET A 45 17.30 2.42 -17.57
CA MET A 45 18.12 2.95 -18.67
C MET A 45 19.13 4.02 -18.19
N ARG A 46 18.80 4.79 -17.17
CA ARG A 46 19.72 5.75 -16.54
C ARG A 46 20.80 5.09 -15.69
N GLY A 47 20.79 3.77 -15.54
CA GLY A 47 21.75 3.04 -14.68
C GLY A 47 21.55 3.27 -13.19
N GLU A 48 20.36 3.69 -12.76
CA GLU A 48 20.04 3.87 -11.35
C GLU A 48 20.22 2.54 -10.58
N PRO A 49 20.52 2.58 -9.26
CA PRO A 49 20.62 1.39 -8.43
C PRO A 49 19.44 0.44 -8.60
N LYS A 50 19.70 -0.86 -8.67
CA LYS A 50 18.67 -1.89 -8.85
C LYS A 50 17.52 -1.75 -7.84
N ALA A 51 17.83 -1.39 -6.60
CA ALA A 51 16.82 -1.17 -5.55
C ALA A 51 15.78 -0.13 -5.93
N ILE A 52 16.12 0.90 -6.72
CA ILE A 52 15.18 1.94 -7.15
C ILE A 52 14.19 1.37 -8.16
N TRP A 53 14.65 0.87 -9.31
CA TRP A 53 13.73 0.43 -10.35
C TRP A 53 12.99 -0.88 -10.01
N ILE A 54 13.58 -1.77 -9.17
CA ILE A 54 12.87 -2.95 -8.67
C ILE A 54 11.75 -2.52 -7.72
N THR A 55 11.97 -1.54 -6.83
CA THR A 55 10.91 -1.03 -5.95
C THR A 55 9.81 -0.33 -6.74
N LEU A 56 10.16 0.46 -7.75
CA LEU A 56 9.16 1.05 -8.65
C LEU A 56 8.31 -0.03 -9.32
N GLY A 57 8.93 -1.10 -9.85
CA GLY A 57 8.24 -2.23 -10.44
C GLY A 57 7.32 -2.93 -9.44
N PHE A 58 7.80 -3.13 -8.22
CA PHE A 58 7.02 -3.72 -7.16
C PHE A 58 5.75 -2.90 -6.88
N PHE A 59 5.83 -1.59 -6.70
CA PHE A 59 4.65 -0.75 -6.49
C PHE A 59 3.75 -0.65 -7.72
N THR A 60 4.32 -0.71 -8.93
CA THR A 60 3.54 -0.79 -10.19
C THR A 60 2.68 -2.06 -10.25
N VAL A 61 3.16 -3.19 -9.71
CA VAL A 61 2.37 -4.42 -9.60
C VAL A 61 1.13 -4.22 -8.71
N MET A 62 1.22 -3.45 -7.61
CA MET A 62 0.06 -3.14 -6.79
C MET A 62 -1.01 -2.36 -7.57
N GLU A 63 -0.60 -1.35 -8.34
CA GLU A 63 -1.53 -0.62 -9.21
C GLU A 63 -2.19 -1.55 -10.23
N GLY A 64 -1.44 -2.53 -10.74
CA GLY A 64 -1.97 -3.57 -11.62
C GLY A 64 -3.01 -4.47 -10.92
N LEU A 65 -2.75 -4.89 -9.68
CA LEU A 65 -3.70 -5.65 -8.88
C LEU A 65 -4.99 -4.86 -8.61
N GLN A 66 -4.87 -3.55 -8.32
CA GLN A 66 -6.03 -2.68 -8.15
C GLN A 66 -6.80 -2.51 -9.45
N ALA A 67 -6.11 -2.25 -10.57
CA ALA A 67 -6.75 -2.10 -11.89
C ALA A 67 -7.56 -3.34 -12.29
N VAL A 68 -7.00 -4.54 -12.09
CA VAL A 68 -7.72 -5.80 -12.36
C VAL A 68 -8.81 -6.03 -11.31
N GLY A 69 -8.58 -5.62 -10.06
CA GLY A 69 -9.53 -5.73 -8.97
C GLY A 69 -10.85 -5.02 -9.24
N TYR A 70 -10.82 -3.86 -9.91
CA TYR A 70 -12.05 -3.14 -10.29
C TYR A 70 -13.00 -3.96 -11.19
N ALA A 71 -12.51 -4.94 -11.94
CA ALA A 71 -13.35 -5.80 -12.77
C ALA A 71 -14.18 -6.81 -11.98
N VAL A 72 -13.84 -7.04 -10.71
CA VAL A 72 -14.49 -8.03 -9.83
C VAL A 72 -14.80 -7.45 -8.43
N VAL A 73 -14.80 -6.12 -8.32
CA VAL A 73 -15.10 -5.42 -7.05
C VAL A 73 -16.51 -5.79 -6.57
N ASP A 74 -16.69 -5.94 -5.26
CA ASP A 74 -17.93 -6.33 -4.56
C ASP A 74 -18.40 -7.77 -4.83
N GLU A 75 -17.70 -8.52 -5.67
CA GLU A 75 -18.01 -9.93 -5.94
C GLU A 75 -17.31 -10.86 -4.94
N CYS A 76 -17.60 -10.75 -3.65
CA CYS A 76 -16.87 -11.47 -2.57
C CYS A 76 -16.89 -13.00 -2.69
N SER A 77 -17.87 -13.59 -3.39
CA SER A 77 -17.93 -15.03 -3.68
C SER A 77 -17.10 -15.44 -4.91
N ASN A 78 -16.63 -14.47 -5.70
CA ASN A 78 -15.84 -14.74 -6.90
C ASN A 78 -14.39 -15.10 -6.53
N PRO A 79 -13.86 -16.26 -6.95
CA PRO A 79 -12.48 -16.64 -6.68
C PRO A 79 -11.44 -15.65 -7.20
N ALA A 80 -11.73 -14.91 -8.27
CA ALA A 80 -10.83 -13.87 -8.79
C ALA A 80 -10.73 -12.70 -7.81
N ASN A 81 -11.86 -12.21 -7.24
CA ASN A 81 -11.87 -11.18 -6.22
C ASN A 81 -11.04 -11.62 -4.99
N GLN A 82 -11.30 -12.83 -4.48
CA GLN A 82 -10.57 -13.38 -3.32
C GLN A 82 -9.07 -13.52 -3.61
N SER A 83 -8.70 -13.98 -4.80
CA SER A 83 -7.29 -14.11 -5.20
C SER A 83 -6.57 -12.77 -5.28
N ILE A 84 -7.20 -11.76 -5.89
CA ILE A 84 -6.65 -10.41 -5.99
C ILE A 84 -6.52 -9.79 -4.59
N THR A 85 -7.51 -9.96 -3.72
CA THR A 85 -7.45 -9.51 -2.33
C THR A 85 -6.26 -10.12 -1.59
N LEU A 86 -6.07 -11.43 -1.70
CA LEU A 86 -4.95 -12.13 -1.08
C LEU A 86 -3.60 -11.66 -1.65
N LEU A 87 -3.48 -11.51 -2.97
CA LEU A 87 -2.26 -11.01 -3.62
C LEU A 87 -1.95 -9.58 -3.19
N SER A 88 -2.96 -8.72 -3.05
CA SER A 88 -2.81 -7.36 -2.53
C SER A 88 -2.30 -7.36 -1.09
N TYR A 89 -2.85 -8.21 -0.24
CA TYR A 89 -2.34 -8.37 1.13
C TYR A 89 -0.89 -8.87 1.15
N LEU A 90 -0.56 -9.87 0.36
CA LEU A 90 0.83 -10.37 0.24
C LEU A 90 1.77 -9.26 -0.24
N HIS A 91 1.34 -8.47 -1.21
CA HIS A 91 2.11 -7.32 -1.66
C HIS A 91 2.37 -6.33 -0.50
N ILE A 92 1.34 -5.98 0.30
CA ILE A 92 1.49 -5.11 1.48
C ILE A 92 2.47 -5.75 2.48
N ALA A 93 2.37 -7.06 2.73
CA ALA A 93 3.23 -7.75 3.67
C ALA A 93 4.72 -7.68 3.28
N PHE A 94 5.05 -7.64 1.99
CA PHE A 94 6.42 -7.54 1.49
C PHE A 94 6.93 -6.10 1.34
N GLN A 95 6.08 -5.08 1.41
CA GLN A 95 6.46 -3.67 1.28
C GLN A 95 7.64 -3.25 2.19
N PRO A 96 7.75 -3.70 3.46
CA PRO A 96 8.88 -3.33 4.32
C PRO A 96 10.26 -3.60 3.70
N LEU A 97 10.41 -4.68 2.94
CA LEU A 97 11.68 -5.02 2.27
C LEU A 97 11.99 -4.02 1.15
N PHE A 98 11.01 -3.72 0.29
CA PHE A 98 11.20 -2.84 -0.86
C PHE A 98 11.32 -1.37 -0.46
N ILE A 99 10.54 -0.91 0.53
CA ILE A 99 10.65 0.44 1.07
C ILE A 99 12.03 0.68 1.65
N ASN A 100 12.57 -0.26 2.45
CA ASN A 100 13.92 -0.12 2.99
C ASN A 100 15.00 -0.26 1.92
N ALA A 101 14.83 -1.13 0.91
CA ALA A 101 15.75 -1.21 -0.22
C ALA A 101 15.87 0.12 -0.95
N PHE A 102 14.72 0.75 -1.26
CA PHE A 102 14.64 2.06 -1.89
C PHE A 102 15.26 3.15 -1.00
N ALA A 103 14.83 3.24 0.26
CA ALA A 103 15.30 4.26 1.18
C ALA A 103 16.81 4.19 1.44
N MET A 104 17.38 2.98 1.56
CA MET A 104 18.84 2.81 1.67
C MET A 104 19.59 3.20 0.40
N ALA A 105 18.99 2.95 -0.79
CA ALA A 105 19.62 3.31 -2.07
C ALA A 105 19.69 4.83 -2.30
N ILE A 106 18.78 5.59 -1.67
CA ILE A 106 18.71 7.05 -1.78
C ILE A 106 19.14 7.76 -0.49
N ALA A 107 19.63 7.03 0.52
CA ALA A 107 20.06 7.61 1.80
C ALA A 107 21.17 8.64 1.62
N PRO A 108 21.25 9.71 2.48
CA PRO A 108 22.25 10.77 2.40
C PRO A 108 23.69 10.26 2.48
N SER A 109 23.89 9.16 3.17
CA SER A 109 25.18 8.52 3.32
C SER A 109 25.07 7.02 3.03
N PRO A 110 26.11 6.39 2.46
CA PRO A 110 26.09 4.95 2.20
C PRO A 110 25.83 4.16 3.48
N VAL A 111 24.82 3.29 3.45
CA VAL A 111 24.48 2.44 4.59
C VAL A 111 25.50 1.28 4.67
N PRO A 112 26.20 1.09 5.82
CA PRO A 112 27.17 0.02 5.99
C PRO A 112 26.53 -1.37 5.77
N LYS A 113 27.27 -2.30 5.17
CA LYS A 113 26.75 -3.66 4.86
C LYS A 113 26.18 -4.38 6.09
N TRP A 114 26.78 -4.23 7.26
CA TRP A 114 26.28 -4.86 8.50
C TRP A 114 24.91 -4.29 8.90
N GLN A 115 24.72 -2.97 8.76
CA GLN A 115 23.47 -2.29 9.06
C GLN A 115 22.39 -2.68 8.04
N ALA A 116 22.72 -2.68 6.75
CA ALA A 116 21.81 -3.11 5.70
C ALA A 116 21.31 -4.55 5.92
N ARG A 117 22.21 -5.49 6.32
CA ARG A 117 21.80 -6.87 6.67
C ARG A 117 20.81 -6.91 7.82
N ARG A 118 21.02 -6.12 8.87
CA ARG A 118 20.10 -6.04 10.02
C ARG A 118 18.77 -5.42 9.62
N VAL A 119 18.78 -4.36 8.81
CA VAL A 119 17.58 -3.72 8.27
C VAL A 119 16.75 -4.73 7.48
N TYR A 120 17.35 -5.46 6.54
CA TYR A 120 16.64 -6.51 5.80
C TYR A 120 16.15 -7.64 6.70
N GLY A 121 16.92 -8.06 7.71
CA GLY A 121 16.47 -9.07 8.68
C GLY A 121 15.25 -8.64 9.48
N LEU A 122 15.24 -7.40 9.96
CA LEU A 122 14.09 -6.83 10.70
C LEU A 122 12.89 -6.59 9.78
N ALA A 123 13.10 -6.12 8.56
CA ALA A 123 12.03 -5.98 7.57
C ALA A 123 11.43 -7.35 7.19
N ALA A 124 12.27 -8.39 7.01
CA ALA A 124 11.80 -9.75 6.77
C ALA A 124 11.02 -10.31 7.97
N LEU A 125 11.44 -10.01 9.20
CA LEU A 125 10.69 -10.39 10.41
C LEU A 125 9.32 -9.71 10.44
N ALA A 126 9.24 -8.42 10.11
CA ALA A 126 7.97 -7.70 10.01
C ALA A 126 7.06 -8.31 8.93
N THR A 127 7.61 -8.65 7.76
CA THR A 127 6.91 -9.42 6.72
C THR A 127 6.40 -10.76 7.28
N GLY A 128 7.24 -11.50 7.99
CA GLY A 128 6.85 -12.77 8.63
C GLY A 128 5.66 -12.61 9.60
N PHE A 129 5.64 -11.54 10.39
CA PHE A 129 4.53 -11.21 11.28
C PHE A 129 3.24 -10.88 10.52
N MET A 130 3.36 -10.16 9.40
CA MET A 130 2.21 -9.92 8.52
C MET A 130 1.67 -11.25 7.96
N LEU A 131 2.54 -12.11 7.44
CA LEU A 131 2.14 -13.41 6.90
C LEU A 131 1.55 -14.33 7.97
N LEU A 132 2.05 -14.28 9.20
CA LEU A 132 1.50 -15.05 10.32
C LEU A 132 0.03 -14.70 10.60
N LYS A 133 -0.40 -13.45 10.35
CA LYS A 133 -1.81 -13.06 10.50
C LYS A 133 -2.77 -13.79 9.56
N LEU A 134 -2.29 -14.34 8.45
CA LEU A 134 -3.08 -15.16 7.52
C LEU A 134 -3.30 -16.61 8.02
N VAL A 135 -2.51 -17.07 8.99
CA VAL A 135 -2.61 -18.45 9.47
C VAL A 135 -3.77 -18.56 10.47
N PRO A 136 -4.74 -19.46 10.28
CA PRO A 136 -5.88 -19.62 11.18
C PRO A 136 -5.47 -20.29 12.50
N LEU A 137 -4.84 -19.55 13.40
CA LEU A 137 -4.39 -20.01 14.71
C LEU A 137 -5.46 -19.74 15.76
N GLN A 138 -6.17 -20.77 16.19
CA GLN A 138 -7.25 -20.66 17.18
C GLN A 138 -6.81 -20.00 18.51
N ALA A 139 -5.57 -20.24 18.93
CA ALA A 139 -5.01 -19.65 20.14
C ALA A 139 -4.88 -18.12 20.09
N LEU A 140 -4.86 -17.52 18.91
CA LEU A 140 -4.73 -16.07 18.71
C LEU A 140 -6.09 -15.38 18.49
N GLY A 141 -7.18 -16.16 18.38
CA GLY A 141 -8.50 -15.62 18.04
C GLY A 141 -8.55 -14.98 16.66
N ASN A 142 -9.63 -14.28 16.39
CA ASN A 142 -9.82 -13.50 15.16
C ASN A 142 -9.34 -12.07 15.38
N CYS A 143 -9.08 -11.36 14.29
CA CYS A 143 -8.82 -9.92 14.31
C CYS A 143 -10.03 -9.16 14.86
N THR A 144 -9.78 -7.99 15.44
CA THR A 144 -10.82 -7.12 16.00
C THR A 144 -11.63 -6.47 14.88
N PRO A 145 -12.96 -6.61 14.84
CA PRO A 145 -13.81 -5.91 13.89
C PRO A 145 -13.55 -4.40 13.91
N GLY A 146 -13.45 -3.79 12.73
CA GLY A 146 -13.10 -2.37 12.59
C GLY A 146 -11.59 -2.07 12.56
N SER A 147 -10.72 -3.08 12.72
CA SER A 147 -9.30 -2.92 12.41
C SER A 147 -9.05 -3.02 10.90
N PRO A 148 -8.01 -2.33 10.39
CA PRO A 148 -7.67 -2.38 8.97
C PRO A 148 -7.48 -3.81 8.47
N LEU A 149 -8.00 -4.08 7.28
CA LEU A 149 -7.91 -5.38 6.59
C LEU A 149 -8.63 -6.55 7.31
N CYS A 150 -9.37 -6.28 8.40
CA CYS A 150 -10.07 -7.31 9.17
C CYS A 150 -11.49 -7.52 8.66
N GLY A 151 -11.84 -8.77 8.35
CA GLY A 151 -13.19 -9.17 7.96
C GLY A 151 -13.45 -10.65 8.17
N LEU A 152 -14.70 -11.06 8.01
CA LEU A 152 -15.11 -12.47 8.16
C LEU A 152 -14.80 -13.31 6.91
N GLN A 153 -14.55 -12.68 5.78
CA GLN A 153 -14.24 -13.31 4.50
C GLN A 153 -13.17 -12.53 3.76
N THR A 154 -12.58 -13.14 2.74
CA THR A 154 -11.65 -12.46 1.84
C THR A 154 -12.46 -11.74 0.76
N CYS A 155 -12.37 -10.41 0.72
CA CYS A 155 -13.10 -9.60 -0.26
C CYS A 155 -12.42 -8.28 -0.55
N LEU A 156 -12.40 -7.93 -1.82
CA LEU A 156 -12.15 -6.60 -2.34
C LEU A 156 -13.50 -5.95 -2.61
N PHE A 157 -13.73 -4.79 -2.04
CA PHE A 157 -15.01 -4.09 -2.10
C PHE A 157 -14.84 -2.61 -2.46
N SER A 158 -15.92 -1.99 -2.91
CA SER A 158 -15.99 -0.55 -3.19
C SER A 158 -15.97 0.24 -1.89
N GLY A 159 -15.01 1.14 -1.72
CA GLY A 159 -14.98 2.12 -0.63
C GLY A 159 -15.56 3.47 -1.06
N ASP A 160 -15.57 4.43 -0.13
CA ASP A 160 -16.06 5.78 -0.40
C ASP A 160 -15.14 6.58 -1.32
N TRP A 161 -13.85 6.35 -1.20
CA TRP A 161 -12.81 7.08 -1.94
C TRP A 161 -12.01 6.17 -2.87
N HIS A 162 -11.74 4.95 -2.45
CA HIS A 162 -10.99 3.94 -3.17
C HIS A 162 -11.58 2.55 -2.89
N ILE A 163 -11.00 1.50 -3.47
CA ILE A 163 -11.30 0.11 -3.08
C ILE A 163 -10.76 -0.18 -1.67
N GLY A 164 -11.43 -1.09 -0.98
CA GLY A 164 -11.00 -1.60 0.31
C GLY A 164 -10.78 -3.12 0.29
N TRP A 165 -10.03 -3.63 1.25
CA TRP A 165 -9.78 -5.06 1.40
C TRP A 165 -10.14 -5.53 2.79
N ILE A 166 -10.76 -6.71 2.88
CA ILE A 166 -10.97 -7.44 4.13
C ILE A 166 -10.50 -8.89 3.97
N LEU A 167 -9.92 -9.42 5.05
CA LEU A 167 -9.45 -10.80 5.13
C LEU A 167 -9.75 -11.37 6.52
N PRO A 168 -9.97 -12.70 6.66
CA PRO A 168 -10.11 -13.36 7.93
C PRO A 168 -8.75 -13.52 8.62
N LEU A 169 -8.22 -12.43 9.14
CA LEU A 169 -6.94 -12.39 9.84
C LEU A 169 -7.08 -12.91 11.28
N ASN A 170 -6.02 -13.47 11.83
CA ASN A 170 -5.97 -13.77 13.26
C ASN A 170 -5.63 -12.52 14.11
N GLY A 171 -5.87 -12.59 15.43
CA GLY A 171 -5.64 -11.50 16.38
C GLY A 171 -4.18 -11.29 16.80
N PHE A 172 -3.20 -11.80 16.05
CA PHE A 172 -1.78 -11.65 16.37
C PHE A 172 -1.39 -10.18 16.52
N MET A 173 -0.76 -9.83 17.63
CA MET A 173 -0.33 -8.47 18.01
C MET A 173 -1.46 -7.44 18.27
N GLU A 174 -2.73 -7.81 18.24
CA GLU A 174 -3.81 -6.88 18.56
C GLU A 174 -3.91 -6.58 20.07
N GLY A 175 -3.62 -7.57 20.90
CA GLY A 175 -3.52 -7.39 22.34
C GLY A 175 -2.44 -6.39 22.77
N PHE A 176 -1.36 -6.26 21.99
CA PHE A 176 -0.30 -5.28 22.25
C PHE A 176 -0.82 -3.84 22.07
N SER A 177 -1.61 -3.59 21.04
CA SER A 177 -2.21 -2.29 20.76
C SER A 177 -3.17 -1.87 21.88
N SER A 178 -4.01 -2.76 22.40
CA SER A 178 -4.96 -2.48 23.47
C SER A 178 -4.27 -2.23 24.81
N THR A 179 -3.17 -2.91 25.11
CA THR A 179 -2.43 -2.79 26.37
C THR A 179 -1.78 -1.42 26.54
N PHE A 180 -1.33 -0.79 25.46
CA PHE A 180 -0.67 0.50 25.48
C PHE A 180 -1.60 1.69 25.19
N GLY A 181 -2.90 1.46 25.00
CA GLY A 181 -3.87 2.51 24.67
C GLY A 181 -3.61 3.22 23.32
N ILE A 182 -2.70 2.67 22.53
CA ILE A 182 -2.31 3.20 21.21
C ILE A 182 -2.83 2.24 20.14
N HIS A 183 -3.78 2.70 19.33
CA HIS A 183 -4.32 1.91 18.23
C HIS A 183 -3.38 1.96 17.02
N ILE A 184 -2.23 1.29 17.10
CA ILE A 184 -1.35 1.08 15.95
C ILE A 184 -1.65 -0.30 15.38
N TRP A 185 -2.37 -0.33 14.28
CA TRP A 185 -2.60 -1.54 13.52
C TRP A 185 -1.29 -1.97 12.84
N PHE A 186 -0.95 -3.25 12.87
CA PHE A 186 0.28 -3.79 12.28
C PHE A 186 1.59 -3.11 12.79
N PRO A 187 1.86 -3.10 14.12
CA PRO A 187 2.99 -2.35 14.69
C PRO A 187 4.33 -2.76 14.09
N ALA A 188 4.54 -4.04 13.77
CA ALA A 188 5.77 -4.50 13.14
C ALA A 188 5.99 -3.89 11.75
N TYR A 189 4.92 -3.71 10.95
CA TYR A 189 4.97 -3.03 9.67
C TYR A 189 5.39 -1.57 9.85
N PHE A 190 4.70 -0.82 10.73
CA PHE A 190 5.01 0.59 11.00
C PHE A 190 6.45 0.77 11.48
N LEU A 191 6.92 -0.06 12.40
CA LEU A 191 8.31 -0.01 12.86
C LEU A 191 9.29 -0.25 11.71
N ALA A 192 9.00 -1.20 10.83
CA ALA A 192 9.89 -1.52 9.71
C ALA A 192 9.93 -0.41 8.66
N VAL A 193 8.82 0.27 8.36
CA VAL A 193 8.78 1.27 7.28
C VAL A 193 9.11 2.69 7.76
N PHE A 194 9.06 2.97 9.06
CA PHE A 194 9.36 4.30 9.61
C PHE A 194 10.58 4.30 10.54
N ALA A 195 10.67 3.39 11.51
CA ALA A 195 11.77 3.41 12.48
C ALA A 195 13.11 2.95 11.86
N LEU A 196 13.11 1.97 10.97
CA LEU A 196 14.35 1.54 10.31
C LEU A 196 14.96 2.66 9.44
N PRO A 197 14.21 3.41 8.59
CA PRO A 197 14.74 4.57 7.89
C PRO A 197 15.35 5.63 8.81
N LEU A 198 14.78 5.87 9.99
CA LEU A 198 15.38 6.77 10.98
C LEU A 198 16.73 6.24 11.47
N TRP A 199 16.83 4.94 11.70
CA TRP A 199 18.06 4.31 12.22
C TRP A 199 19.27 4.45 11.27
N TYR A 200 19.05 4.42 9.94
CA TYR A 200 20.13 4.64 8.96
C TYR A 200 20.17 6.05 8.36
N GLY A 201 19.51 7.01 9.01
CA GLY A 201 19.61 8.44 8.69
C GLY A 201 18.70 8.94 7.56
N ALA A 202 17.78 8.13 7.04
CA ALA A 202 16.82 8.53 6.01
C ALA A 202 15.54 9.16 6.60
N TRP A 203 15.67 10.00 7.63
CA TRP A 203 14.53 10.57 8.36
C TRP A 203 13.61 11.44 7.48
N ARG A 204 14.17 12.14 6.50
CA ARG A 204 13.37 12.96 5.56
C ARG A 204 12.48 12.09 4.69
N PHE A 205 13.01 10.94 4.24
CA PHE A 205 12.21 9.95 3.52
C PHE A 205 11.12 9.35 4.41
N ALA A 206 11.45 9.02 5.66
CA ALA A 206 10.44 8.54 6.62
C ALA A 206 9.31 9.56 6.82
N LEU A 207 9.65 10.84 6.97
CA LEU A 207 8.66 11.92 7.08
C LEU A 207 7.84 12.08 5.78
N PHE A 208 8.49 12.07 4.63
CA PHE A 208 7.81 12.11 3.33
C PHE A 208 6.82 10.95 3.17
N HIS A 209 7.26 9.73 3.50
CA HIS A 209 6.41 8.54 3.48
C HIS A 209 5.25 8.63 4.46
N LEU A 210 5.48 9.12 5.67
CA LEU A 210 4.43 9.34 6.67
C LEU A 210 3.36 10.30 6.18
N LEU A 211 3.75 11.40 5.53
CA LEU A 211 2.82 12.43 5.05
C LEU A 211 2.02 11.97 3.83
N ILE A 212 2.68 11.35 2.84
CA ILE A 212 2.01 10.96 1.58
C ILE A 212 1.33 9.59 1.71
N GLY A 213 1.75 8.75 2.65
CA GLY A 213 1.14 7.45 2.90
C GLY A 213 0.02 7.54 3.95
N PRO A 214 0.29 7.15 5.21
CA PRO A 214 -0.77 7.00 6.21
C PRO A 214 -1.48 8.31 6.55
N PHE A 215 -0.78 9.45 6.63
CA PHE A 215 -1.43 10.72 6.95
C PHE A 215 -2.44 11.12 5.86
N LEU A 216 -2.07 10.99 4.59
CA LEU A 216 -2.98 11.24 3.47
C LEU A 216 -4.15 10.26 3.49
N ALA A 217 -3.91 8.97 3.76
CA ALA A 217 -4.96 7.97 3.85
C ALA A 217 -5.97 8.30 4.96
N PHE A 218 -5.51 8.68 6.15
CA PHE A 218 -6.38 9.10 7.25
C PHE A 218 -7.15 10.39 6.96
N ALA A 219 -6.57 11.31 6.15
CA ALA A 219 -7.23 12.56 5.78
C ALA A 219 -8.33 12.36 4.73
N LEU A 220 -8.22 11.35 3.87
CA LEU A 220 -9.13 11.10 2.76
C LEU A 220 -10.27 10.15 3.12
N THR A 221 -10.06 9.18 4.02
CA THR A 221 -11.09 8.23 4.41
C THR A 221 -11.07 7.89 5.90
N THR A 222 -12.25 7.69 6.47
CA THR A 222 -12.45 7.15 7.82
C THR A 222 -12.57 5.62 7.81
N ASN A 223 -12.72 5.00 6.64
CA ASN A 223 -12.82 3.56 6.52
C ASN A 223 -11.45 2.88 6.65
N PRO A 224 -11.17 2.15 7.74
CA PRO A 224 -9.87 1.56 8.00
C PRO A 224 -9.45 0.51 6.94
N ASN A 225 -10.41 -0.12 6.27
CA ASN A 225 -10.16 -1.14 5.25
C ASN A 225 -9.81 -0.53 3.88
N GLU A 226 -10.11 0.74 3.67
CA GLU A 226 -9.79 1.52 2.47
C GLU A 226 -8.42 2.22 2.59
N GLN A 227 -8.01 2.57 3.81
CA GLN A 227 -6.75 3.28 4.08
C GLN A 227 -5.51 2.63 3.46
N PRO A 228 -5.34 1.28 3.47
CA PRO A 228 -4.18 0.67 2.84
C PRO A 228 -4.13 0.85 1.32
N ALA A 229 -5.29 0.90 0.64
CA ALA A 229 -5.34 1.17 -0.80
C ALA A 229 -4.94 2.62 -1.12
N ILE A 230 -5.46 3.57 -0.35
CA ILE A 230 -5.08 4.98 -0.47
C ILE A 230 -3.60 5.17 -0.16
N TRP A 231 -3.06 4.47 0.82
CA TRP A 231 -1.62 4.52 1.11
C TRP A 231 -0.78 4.05 -0.09
N CYS A 232 -1.29 3.18 -0.95
CA CYS A 232 -0.60 2.79 -2.17
C CYS A 232 -0.36 3.96 -3.14
N LEU A 233 -1.10 5.09 -3.02
CA LEU A 233 -0.80 6.34 -3.73
C LEU A 233 0.61 6.89 -3.40
N PHE A 234 1.25 6.42 -2.35
CA PHE A 234 2.66 6.64 -2.08
C PHE A 234 3.57 6.23 -3.26
N SER A 235 3.10 5.29 -4.11
CA SER A 235 3.77 4.93 -5.36
C SER A 235 4.04 6.16 -6.25
N ILE A 236 3.10 7.09 -6.32
CA ILE A 236 3.28 8.37 -7.04
C ILE A 236 4.46 9.14 -6.47
N GLY A 237 4.53 9.23 -5.14
CA GLY A 237 5.63 9.90 -4.45
C GLY A 237 6.99 9.26 -4.77
N ILE A 238 7.06 7.93 -4.78
CA ILE A 238 8.28 7.19 -5.15
C ILE A 238 8.67 7.46 -6.60
N ILE A 239 7.72 7.48 -7.53
CA ILE A 239 7.97 7.85 -8.94
C ILE A 239 8.57 9.25 -9.03
N LEU A 240 7.97 10.24 -8.37
CA LEU A 240 8.45 11.62 -8.37
C LEU A 240 9.88 11.75 -7.82
N VAL A 241 10.17 11.08 -6.69
CA VAL A 241 11.51 11.04 -6.08
C VAL A 241 12.52 10.37 -7.04
N SER A 242 12.10 9.33 -7.75
CA SER A 242 12.98 8.56 -8.64
C SER A 242 13.30 9.30 -9.93
N LEU A 243 12.33 10.01 -10.51
CA LEU A 243 12.49 10.69 -11.80
C LEU A 243 13.03 12.12 -11.68
N SER A 244 12.80 12.80 -10.55
CA SER A 244 13.19 14.19 -10.33
C SER A 244 14.36 14.31 -9.36
N SER A 245 15.53 14.70 -9.85
CA SER A 245 16.69 15.01 -9.00
C SER A 245 16.42 16.14 -8.01
N PHE A 246 15.63 17.13 -8.40
CA PHE A 246 15.21 18.23 -7.52
C PHE A 246 14.41 17.75 -6.32
N ILE A 247 13.39 16.88 -6.54
CA ILE A 247 12.56 16.31 -5.48
C ILE A 247 13.42 15.35 -4.64
N ARG A 248 14.23 14.53 -5.28
CA ARG A 248 15.14 13.60 -4.60
C ARG A 248 16.04 14.32 -3.60
N VAL A 249 16.72 15.40 -4.00
CA VAL A 249 17.57 16.17 -3.10
C VAL A 249 16.78 16.76 -1.92
N ARG A 250 15.57 17.26 -2.14
CA ARG A 250 14.72 17.80 -1.07
C ARG A 250 14.28 16.72 -0.07
N VAL A 251 13.87 15.56 -0.56
CA VAL A 251 13.41 14.43 0.25
C VAL A 251 14.58 13.74 0.96
N MET A 252 15.77 13.76 0.38
CA MET A 252 16.92 13.00 0.89
C MET A 252 17.91 13.86 1.67
N GLY A 253 18.09 15.12 1.28
CA GLY A 253 19.07 16.01 1.88
C GLY A 253 20.51 15.66 1.53
N ALA A 254 20.75 14.97 0.43
CA ALA A 254 22.08 14.51 0.04
C ALA A 254 22.61 15.23 -1.19
N HIS A 255 23.92 15.50 -1.17
CA HIS A 255 24.70 15.63 -2.37
C HIS A 255 24.74 14.26 -3.07
N GLN A 256 24.25 14.17 -4.31
CA GLN A 256 24.67 13.09 -5.18
C GLN A 256 26.10 13.36 -5.61
N PRO A 257 27.05 12.42 -5.45
CA PRO A 257 28.24 12.47 -6.27
C PRO A 257 27.79 12.32 -7.73
N ALA A 258 28.28 13.24 -8.55
CA ALA A 258 28.11 13.22 -9.98
C ALA A 258 28.66 11.94 -10.60
#